data_8de52921e3575ac3d70a203d9e4c7578
#
_entry.id   8de52921e3575ac3d70a203d9e4c7578
#
_cell.length_a   1.000
_cell.length_b   1.000
_cell.length_c   1.000
_cell.angle_alpha   90.00
_cell.angle_beta   90.00
_cell.angle_gamma   90.00
#
_symmetry.space_group_name_H-M   'P 1'
#
loop_
_entity.id
_entity.type
_entity.pdbx_description
1 polymer ?
#
loop_
_entity_poly.entity_id
_entity_poly.type
_entity_poly.pdbx_seq_one_letter_code
_entity_poly.pdbx_strand_id
1 'polypeptide(L)'
;MPKETVVPRPAKKSEYVLKYATKQSEKGWRDLAATIRNPMSETWDFLTRTPLMTTPTNYPLKGSLALITRGGRTFQRWQHKPTLKGTARVWFYVDGSTVYLEQVHTAHPNETK
;
A
#
# COMPACT_ATOMS: atom_id res chain seq x y z
N MET A 1 7.50 -9.69 -34.20
CA MET A 1 6.16 -9.78 -33.64
C MET A 1 6.10 -9.17 -32.25
N PRO A 2 5.15 -8.34 -32.01
CA PRO A 2 5.04 -7.78 -30.67
C PRO A 2 4.73 -8.88 -29.67
N LYS A 3 5.27 -8.73 -28.47
CA LYS A 3 4.94 -9.65 -27.40
C LYS A 3 3.47 -9.52 -27.06
N GLU A 4 2.86 -10.64 -26.79
CA GLU A 4 1.54 -10.62 -26.21
C GLU A 4 1.63 -10.05 -24.81
N THR A 5 0.86 -9.03 -24.53
CA THR A 5 0.85 -8.42 -23.21
C THR A 5 -0.45 -8.76 -22.52
N VAL A 6 -0.36 -8.90 -21.20
CA VAL A 6 -1.55 -9.15 -20.39
C VAL A 6 -2.41 -7.89 -20.41
N VAL A 7 -3.71 -8.07 -20.69
CA VAL A 7 -4.64 -6.95 -20.64
C VAL A 7 -4.82 -6.54 -19.17
N PRO A 8 -4.52 -5.30 -18.81
CA PRO A 8 -4.73 -4.88 -17.43
C PRO A 8 -6.24 -4.83 -17.14
N ARG A 9 -6.60 -5.25 -15.93
CA ARG A 9 -7.99 -5.17 -15.50
C ARG A 9 -8.33 -3.69 -15.25
N PRO A 10 -9.33 -3.14 -15.94
CA PRO A 10 -9.75 -1.77 -15.63
C PRO A 10 -10.34 -1.69 -14.23
N ALA A 11 -10.03 -0.63 -13.52
CA ALA A 11 -10.59 -0.42 -12.19
C ALA A 11 -12.07 -0.10 -12.30
N LYS A 12 -12.87 -0.69 -11.42
CA LYS A 12 -14.29 -0.34 -11.32
C LYS A 12 -14.42 1.06 -10.71
N LYS A 13 -15.52 1.74 -11.01
CA LYS A 13 -15.77 3.07 -10.43
C LYS A 13 -15.69 3.09 -8.92
N SER A 14 -16.13 2.00 -8.28
CA SER A 14 -16.13 1.87 -6.82
C SER A 14 -14.78 1.46 -6.25
N GLU A 15 -13.80 1.17 -7.08
CA GLU A 15 -12.50 0.75 -6.62
C GLU A 15 -11.56 1.94 -6.45
N TYR A 16 -10.67 1.82 -5.47
CA TYR A 16 -9.59 2.79 -5.31
C TYR A 16 -8.49 2.49 -6.33
N VAL A 17 -7.76 3.52 -6.72
CA VAL A 17 -6.59 3.38 -7.58
C VAL A 17 -5.35 3.46 -6.70
N LEU A 18 -4.40 2.55 -6.90
CA LEU A 18 -3.12 2.59 -6.19
C LEU A 18 -2.11 3.38 -7.00
N LYS A 19 -1.43 4.31 -6.35
CA LYS A 19 -0.33 5.06 -6.97
C LYS A 19 0.87 5.06 -6.05
N TYR A 20 2.07 5.04 -6.64
CA TYR A 20 3.29 5.22 -5.88
C TYR A 20 3.48 6.70 -5.60
N ALA A 21 3.58 7.07 -4.32
CA ALA A 21 3.87 8.44 -3.95
C ALA A 21 5.38 8.72 -3.96
N THR A 22 6.20 7.67 -3.88
CA THR A 22 7.66 7.81 -3.82
C THR A 22 8.34 6.73 -4.63
N LYS A 23 9.59 6.96 -4.98
CA LYS A 23 10.40 5.93 -5.64
C LYS A 23 10.66 4.74 -4.71
N GLN A 24 10.80 5.02 -3.42
CA GLN A 24 11.00 3.96 -2.43
C GLN A 24 9.80 3.02 -2.42
N SER A 25 8.59 3.55 -2.47
CA SER A 25 7.39 2.70 -2.45
C SER A 25 7.31 1.82 -3.70
N GLU A 26 7.72 2.35 -4.85
CA GLU A 26 7.74 1.58 -6.08
C GLU A 26 8.74 0.43 -5.99
N LYS A 27 9.96 0.73 -5.52
CA LYS A 27 10.99 -0.29 -5.38
C LYS A 27 10.57 -1.36 -4.37
N GLY A 28 10.08 -0.95 -3.21
CA GLY A 28 9.66 -1.88 -2.17
C GLY A 28 8.53 -2.78 -2.62
N TRP A 29 7.53 -2.21 -3.32
CA TRP A 29 6.43 -3.01 -3.84
C TRP A 29 6.92 -4.05 -4.84
N ARG A 30 7.79 -3.66 -5.77
CA ARG A 30 8.34 -4.59 -6.75
C ARG A 30 9.14 -5.71 -6.10
N ASP A 31 9.94 -5.38 -5.08
CA ASP A 31 10.71 -6.37 -4.35
C ASP A 31 9.78 -7.38 -3.66
N LEU A 32 8.73 -6.90 -3.00
CA LEU A 32 7.78 -7.78 -2.34
C LEU A 32 6.97 -8.60 -3.34
N ALA A 33 6.57 -8.01 -4.46
CA ALA A 33 5.83 -8.74 -5.49
C ALA A 33 6.67 -9.87 -6.08
N ALA A 34 7.98 -9.72 -6.09
CA ALA A 34 8.88 -10.76 -6.57
C ALA A 34 9.10 -11.87 -5.53
N THR A 35 9.00 -11.56 -4.23
CA THR A 35 9.34 -12.52 -3.16
C THR A 35 8.12 -13.12 -2.48
N ILE A 36 7.03 -12.37 -2.35
CA ILE A 36 5.79 -12.84 -1.72
C ILE A 36 4.59 -12.49 -2.62
N ARG A 37 4.59 -13.06 -3.82
CA ARG A 37 3.63 -12.70 -4.87
C ARG A 37 2.17 -12.80 -4.42
N ASN A 38 1.78 -13.95 -3.85
CA ASN A 38 0.37 -14.15 -3.49
C ASN A 38 -0.11 -13.19 -2.40
N PRO A 39 0.63 -13.00 -1.29
CA PRO A 39 0.25 -11.97 -0.32
C PRO A 39 0.18 -10.57 -0.92
N MET A 40 1.05 -10.24 -1.88
CA MET A 40 1.01 -8.92 -2.51
C MET A 40 -0.16 -8.77 -3.45
N SER A 41 -0.57 -9.84 -4.12
CA SER A 41 -1.79 -9.83 -4.91
C SER A 41 -3.02 -9.60 -4.03
N GLU A 42 -3.08 -10.25 -2.88
CA GLU A 42 -4.16 -10.05 -1.92
C GLU A 42 -4.13 -8.64 -1.33
N THR A 43 -2.94 -8.11 -1.09
CA THR A 43 -2.77 -6.73 -0.63
C THR A 43 -3.33 -5.75 -1.65
N TRP A 44 -3.03 -5.97 -2.94
CA TRP A 44 -3.58 -5.13 -4.01
C TRP A 44 -5.12 -5.18 -4.00
N ASP A 45 -5.69 -6.38 -3.89
CA ASP A 45 -7.14 -6.53 -3.83
C ASP A 45 -7.73 -5.79 -2.64
N PHE A 46 -7.13 -5.95 -1.47
CA PHE A 46 -7.62 -5.30 -0.26
C PHE A 46 -7.58 -3.78 -0.38
N LEU A 47 -6.43 -3.24 -0.81
CA LEU A 47 -6.25 -1.78 -0.87
C LEU A 47 -7.07 -1.12 -1.96
N THR A 48 -7.45 -1.85 -3.01
CA THR A 48 -8.32 -1.30 -4.05
C THR A 48 -9.79 -1.37 -3.68
N ARG A 49 -10.14 -2.14 -2.66
CA ARG A 49 -11.54 -2.32 -2.26
C ARG A 49 -11.87 -1.66 -0.93
N THR A 50 -11.08 -1.95 0.10
CA THR A 50 -11.39 -1.53 1.46
C THR A 50 -10.15 -1.01 2.20
N PRO A 51 -9.47 0.02 1.66
CA PRO A 51 -8.20 0.46 2.29
C PRO A 51 -8.39 1.07 3.68
N LEU A 52 -9.58 1.57 3.99
CA LEU A 52 -9.85 2.23 5.27
C LEU A 52 -10.57 1.31 6.27
N MET A 53 -10.62 0.01 5.98
CA MET A 53 -11.16 -0.96 6.94
C MET A 53 -10.09 -1.34 7.94
N THR A 54 -10.38 -1.21 9.23
CA THR A 54 -9.45 -1.61 10.28
C THR A 54 -9.54 -3.11 10.53
N THR A 55 -8.42 -3.80 10.39
CA THR A 55 -8.28 -5.23 10.64
C THR A 55 -6.97 -5.46 11.40
N PRO A 56 -6.68 -6.69 11.86
CA PRO A 56 -5.37 -6.96 12.48
C PRO A 56 -4.18 -6.69 11.56
N THR A 57 -4.37 -6.65 10.24
CA THR A 57 -3.28 -6.39 9.29
C THR A 57 -3.41 -5.06 8.57
N ASN A 58 -4.43 -4.25 8.88
CA ASN A 58 -4.62 -2.95 8.23
C ASN A 58 -5.23 -1.97 9.22
N TYR A 59 -4.48 -0.92 9.58
CA TYR A 59 -4.94 0.00 10.62
C TYR A 59 -4.24 1.34 10.53
N PRO A 60 -4.87 2.42 11.06
CA PRO A 60 -4.21 3.71 11.09
C PRO A 60 -3.08 3.71 12.12
N LEU A 61 -1.99 4.37 11.78
CA LEU A 61 -0.86 4.54 12.70
C LEU A 61 -1.20 5.60 13.74
N LYS A 62 -0.50 5.55 14.86
CA LYS A 62 -0.72 6.43 16.01
C LYS A 62 0.55 7.20 16.37
N GLY A 63 0.40 8.20 17.24
CA GLY A 63 1.52 8.98 17.73
C GLY A 63 2.17 9.81 16.64
N SER A 64 3.48 9.86 16.63
CA SER A 64 4.24 10.67 15.67
C SER A 64 4.12 10.18 14.24
N LEU A 65 3.67 8.95 14.03
CA LEU A 65 3.50 8.39 12.68
C LEU A 65 2.08 8.54 12.16
N ALA A 66 1.16 9.09 12.96
CA ALA A 66 -0.26 9.12 12.62
C ALA A 66 -0.55 9.95 11.36
N LEU A 67 0.15 11.06 11.18
CA LEU A 67 -0.17 12.02 10.14
C LEU A 67 0.98 12.21 9.17
N ILE A 68 0.63 12.49 7.92
CA ILE A 68 1.58 12.83 6.88
C ILE A 68 1.05 14.04 6.12
N THR A 69 1.92 15.00 5.83
CA THR A 69 1.55 16.19 5.06
C THR A 69 2.14 16.11 3.66
N ARG A 70 1.29 16.27 2.66
CA ARG A 70 1.67 16.27 1.25
C ARG A 70 0.88 17.35 0.53
N GLY A 71 1.58 18.19 -0.23
CA GLY A 71 0.94 19.25 -1.00
C GLY A 71 0.14 20.22 -0.15
N GLY A 72 0.60 20.52 1.07
CA GLY A 72 -0.09 21.42 1.98
C GLY A 72 -1.31 20.80 2.66
N ARG A 73 -1.59 19.53 2.43
CA ARG A 73 -2.72 18.83 3.06
C ARG A 73 -2.21 17.74 3.99
N THR A 74 -2.96 17.45 5.04
CA THR A 74 -2.60 16.47 6.05
C THR A 74 -3.52 15.27 5.94
N PHE A 75 -2.93 14.08 5.95
CA PHE A 75 -3.65 12.81 5.81
C PHE A 75 -3.30 11.88 6.97
N GLN A 76 -4.23 11.01 7.33
CA GLN A 76 -3.96 9.90 8.24
C GLN A 76 -3.06 8.89 7.53
N ARG A 77 -1.97 8.50 8.18
CA ARG A 77 -1.11 7.43 7.67
C ARG A 77 -1.63 6.09 8.15
N TRP A 78 -1.64 5.11 7.25
CA TRP A 78 -2.09 3.75 7.51
C TRP A 78 -0.97 2.77 7.29
N GLN A 79 -1.04 1.64 7.96
CA GLN A 79 -0.10 0.54 7.77
C GLN A 79 -0.87 -0.71 7.39
N HIS A 80 -0.41 -1.37 6.34
CA HIS A 80 -0.92 -2.67 5.93
C HIS A 80 0.21 -3.69 6.02
N LYS A 81 -0.10 -4.87 6.59
CA LYS A 81 0.83 -6.00 6.66
C LYS A 81 0.42 -7.01 5.61
N PRO A 82 1.24 -7.25 4.58
CA PRO A 82 0.91 -8.27 3.57
C PRO A 82 0.72 -9.65 4.17
N THR A 83 1.45 -9.97 5.24
CA THR A 83 1.25 -11.19 6.02
C THR A 83 1.25 -10.83 7.50
N LEU A 84 0.45 -11.54 8.29
CA LEU A 84 0.31 -11.24 9.70
C LEU A 84 1.63 -11.42 10.47
N LYS A 85 2.36 -12.47 10.16
CA LYS A 85 3.60 -12.83 10.89
C LYS A 85 4.86 -12.30 10.22
N GLY A 86 4.76 -11.84 8.99
CA GLY A 86 5.92 -11.32 8.28
C GLY A 86 6.31 -9.93 8.73
N THR A 87 7.44 -9.44 8.23
CA THR A 87 8.00 -8.15 8.62
C THR A 87 7.74 -7.05 7.60
N ALA A 88 7.18 -7.39 6.43
CA ALA A 88 6.88 -6.40 5.42
C ALA A 88 5.80 -5.43 5.91
N ARG A 89 5.92 -4.17 5.52
CA ARG A 89 4.95 -3.13 5.90
C ARG A 89 4.71 -2.20 4.72
N VAL A 90 3.44 -1.89 4.46
CA VAL A 90 3.03 -0.93 3.44
C VAL A 90 2.42 0.27 4.16
N TRP A 91 3.06 1.43 4.04
CA TRP A 91 2.52 2.68 4.59
C TRP A 91 1.85 3.44 3.46
N PHE A 92 0.64 3.89 3.72
CA PHE A 92 -0.15 4.57 2.70
C PHE A 92 -1.07 5.62 3.33
N TYR A 93 -1.57 6.50 2.50
CA TYR A 93 -2.64 7.41 2.85
C TYR A 93 -3.63 7.46 1.69
N VAL A 94 -4.85 7.92 1.98
CA VAL A 94 -5.93 7.93 1.00
C VAL A 94 -6.37 9.36 0.76
N ASP A 95 -6.44 9.73 -0.50
CA ASP A 95 -6.98 11.03 -0.94
C ASP A 95 -8.09 10.75 -1.95
N GLY A 96 -9.35 10.97 -1.53
CA GLY A 96 -10.49 10.67 -2.36
C GLY A 96 -10.55 9.17 -2.70
N SER A 97 -10.44 8.85 -3.97
CA SER A 97 -10.47 7.46 -4.43
C SER A 97 -9.08 6.91 -4.77
N THR A 98 -8.03 7.60 -4.37
CA THR A 98 -6.65 7.18 -4.64
C THR A 98 -5.96 6.79 -3.35
N VAL A 99 -5.33 5.62 -3.36
CA VAL A 99 -4.46 5.15 -2.30
C VAL A 99 -3.04 5.45 -2.73
N TYR A 100 -2.35 6.30 -1.98
CA TYR A 100 -0.96 6.64 -2.26
C TYR A 100 -0.04 5.80 -1.39
N LEU A 101 0.77 4.97 -2.05
CA LEU A 101 1.77 4.16 -1.36
C LEU A 101 2.96 5.06 -1.03
N GLU A 102 3.16 5.33 0.25
CA GLU A 102 4.19 6.27 0.70
C GLU A 102 5.53 5.58 0.90
N GLN A 103 5.52 4.47 1.63
CA GLN A 103 6.70 3.66 1.88
C GLN A 103 6.30 2.20 1.88
N VAL A 104 7.12 1.37 1.28
CA VAL A 104 6.92 -0.07 1.29
C VAL A 104 8.20 -0.71 1.83
N HIS A 105 8.11 -1.21 3.06
CA HIS A 105 9.25 -1.78 3.76
C HIS A 105 9.26 -3.29 3.56
N THR A 106 10.41 -3.82 3.14
CA THR A 106 10.59 -5.27 3.02
C THR A 106 10.91 -5.89 4.38
N ALA A 107 11.27 -5.05 5.37
CA ALA A 107 11.53 -5.47 6.74
C ALA A 107 10.81 -4.50 7.69
N HIS A 108 10.59 -4.93 8.93
CA HIS A 108 9.89 -4.13 9.93
C HIS A 108 10.60 -2.78 10.17
N PRO A 109 9.92 -1.65 9.96
CA PRO A 109 10.51 -0.35 10.25
C PRO A 109 10.74 -0.17 11.75
N ASN A 110 11.87 0.45 12.11
CA ASN A 110 12.20 0.66 13.53
C ASN A 110 11.17 1.53 14.26
N GLU A 111 10.49 2.41 13.54
CA GLU A 111 9.51 3.34 14.12
C GLU A 111 8.19 2.67 14.52
N THR A 112 7.93 1.45 14.04
CA THR A 112 6.64 0.76 14.28
C THR A 112 6.84 -0.56 15.02
N LYS A 113 7.46 -0.51 16.14
CA LYS A 113 7.68 -1.72 16.95
C LYS A 113 6.38 -2.29 17.51
#